data_a45eca83564ea9699cf817a65ac0511f
#
_entry.id   a45eca83564ea9699cf817a65ac0511f
#
_cell.length_a   1.000
_cell.length_b   1.000
_cell.length_c   1.000
_cell.angle_alpha   90.00
_cell.angle_beta   90.00
_cell.angle_gamma   90.00
#
_symmetry.space_group_name_H-M   'P 1'
#
loop_
_entity.id
_entity.type
_entity.pdbx_description
1 polymer ?
#
loop_
_entity_poly.entity_id
_entity_poly.type
_entity_poly.pdbx_seq_one_letter_code
_entity_poly.pdbx_strand_id
1 'polypeptide(L)'
;MILFYIFYFTEEKTVLLISFNFYTNTVEIGKIELKLNHSILCILQYLLQIIYCTNIAMNTSLIKDLDIKPLPVPKPILKWVGGKTQILTKLINEFPTEMNNYREIFLGGGSVLLNLLVYVKCGIIKIHGNIYAYDLNEPLINVYKMIQSNHDELYEKIQELINIFQTCGTGELNRKPSTIEEAKLCKENYYYWIRKHYNELNNKDKNTVNGAAMFIFLNKTCFRGVFRIGPNGFNVPYGHYNNPEIINKSHLDTVHELIQGVIFECCDFNASLNIVEENDYVYLDPPYAPENDKSFVGYTEKGFTLEHHISLFNLIHKLTDSSKKMLLSNADVKLVKDNFKSEKYSTISILCKRSINSKNPEAKAKEVIIKNY
;
A
#
# COMPACT_ATOMS: atom_id res chain seq x y z
N MET A 1 -26.27 10.81 -34.42
CA MET A 1 -24.79 10.72 -34.43
C MET A 1 -24.30 11.54 -33.25
N ILE A 2 -23.88 10.85 -32.19
CA ILE A 2 -23.27 11.55 -31.04
C ILE A 2 -21.77 11.30 -31.16
N LEU A 3 -21.02 12.34 -31.51
CA LEU A 3 -19.57 12.33 -31.53
C LEU A 3 -19.07 12.75 -30.13
N PHE A 4 -18.33 11.89 -29.46
CA PHE A 4 -17.60 12.25 -28.26
C PHE A 4 -16.14 12.50 -28.65
N TYR A 5 -15.60 13.66 -28.28
CA TYR A 5 -14.20 14.03 -28.47
C TYR A 5 -13.46 13.75 -27.15
N ILE A 6 -12.40 12.96 -27.20
CA ILE A 6 -11.54 12.71 -26.06
C ILE A 6 -10.19 13.38 -26.35
N PHE A 7 -9.72 14.22 -25.43
CA PHE A 7 -8.44 14.92 -25.55
C PHE A 7 -7.39 14.26 -24.66
N TYR A 8 -6.22 13.99 -25.20
CA TYR A 8 -5.07 13.47 -24.47
C TYR A 8 -3.92 14.44 -24.54
N PHE A 9 -3.22 14.68 -23.40
CA PHE A 9 -2.11 15.62 -23.30
C PHE A 9 -0.81 14.88 -23.09
N THR A 10 0.20 15.17 -23.92
CA THR A 10 1.60 14.76 -23.71
C THR A 10 2.40 15.89 -23.09
N GLU A 11 3.60 15.61 -22.57
CA GLU A 11 4.51 16.61 -22.00
C GLU A 11 4.90 17.74 -23.00
N GLU A 12 4.70 17.53 -24.30
CA GLU A 12 4.96 18.48 -25.39
C GLU A 12 3.79 19.39 -25.74
N LYS A 13 2.75 19.50 -24.91
CA LYS A 13 1.53 20.34 -25.17
C LYS A 13 0.73 19.94 -26.42
N THR A 14 0.86 18.73 -26.90
CA THR A 14 0.11 18.22 -28.04
C THR A 14 -1.20 17.61 -27.55
N VAL A 15 -2.32 18.01 -28.16
CA VAL A 15 -3.65 17.47 -27.87
C VAL A 15 -3.98 16.40 -28.91
N LEU A 16 -4.28 15.21 -28.46
CA LEU A 16 -4.82 14.14 -29.32
C LEU A 16 -6.34 14.22 -29.30
N LEU A 17 -6.94 14.41 -30.46
CA LEU A 17 -8.38 14.34 -30.63
C LEU A 17 -8.75 12.90 -30.97
N ILE A 18 -9.52 12.26 -30.09
CA ILE A 18 -10.05 10.91 -30.34
C ILE A 18 -11.56 11.06 -30.56
N SER A 19 -12.03 10.74 -31.74
CA SER A 19 -13.46 10.67 -32.03
C SER A 19 -13.92 9.23 -32.11
N PHE A 20 -15.02 8.91 -31.42
CA PHE A 20 -15.65 7.60 -31.46
C PHE A 20 -16.97 7.67 -32.18
N ASN A 21 -17.15 6.80 -33.18
CA ASN A 21 -18.42 6.67 -33.90
C ASN A 21 -19.16 5.40 -33.45
N PHE A 22 -20.22 5.59 -32.66
CA PHE A 22 -21.03 4.49 -32.14
C PHE A 22 -21.73 3.60 -33.17
N TYR A 23 -21.94 4.14 -34.38
CA TYR A 23 -22.61 3.37 -35.43
C TYR A 23 -21.68 2.43 -36.20
N THR A 24 -20.41 2.80 -36.30
CA THR A 24 -19.41 2.03 -37.06
C THR A 24 -18.41 1.32 -36.17
N ASN A 25 -18.44 1.57 -34.88
CA ASN A 25 -17.44 1.07 -33.92
C ASN A 25 -15.99 1.47 -34.29
N THR A 26 -15.80 2.61 -34.94
CA THR A 26 -14.52 3.08 -35.43
C THR A 26 -13.99 4.21 -34.53
N VAL A 27 -12.68 4.20 -34.31
CA VAL A 27 -11.94 5.23 -33.57
C VAL A 27 -11.06 5.98 -34.55
N GLU A 28 -11.22 7.29 -34.65
CA GLU A 28 -10.32 8.15 -35.41
C GLU A 28 -9.48 9.01 -34.47
N ILE A 29 -8.17 9.08 -34.73
CA ILE A 29 -7.21 9.83 -33.92
C ILE A 29 -6.64 10.97 -34.75
N GLY A 30 -6.82 12.21 -34.29
CA GLY A 30 -6.26 13.41 -34.89
C GLY A 30 -5.37 14.18 -33.89
N LYS A 31 -4.29 14.79 -34.36
CA LYS A 31 -3.45 15.70 -33.55
C LYS A 31 -3.88 17.14 -33.77
N ILE A 32 -4.15 17.89 -32.70
CA ILE A 32 -4.42 19.34 -32.73
C ILE A 32 -3.55 20.01 -31.66
N GLU A 33 -2.82 21.03 -32.03
CA GLU A 33 -2.14 21.92 -31.08
C GLU A 33 -3.10 22.99 -30.56
N LEU A 34 -3.41 22.95 -29.26
CA LEU A 34 -4.25 23.95 -28.58
C LEU A 34 -3.55 24.52 -27.36
N LYS A 35 -3.53 25.84 -27.23
CA LYS A 35 -3.14 26.52 -25.98
C LYS A 35 -4.34 26.56 -25.03
N LEU A 36 -4.41 25.66 -24.06
CA LEU A 36 -5.47 25.61 -23.04
C LEU A 36 -4.99 26.19 -21.71
N ASN A 37 -5.88 26.85 -20.98
CA ASN A 37 -5.59 27.30 -19.63
C ASN A 37 -5.76 26.13 -18.62
N HIS A 38 -5.16 26.28 -17.43
CA HIS A 38 -5.12 25.23 -16.41
C HIS A 38 -6.51 24.72 -15.99
N SER A 39 -7.52 25.59 -15.95
CA SER A 39 -8.89 25.23 -15.53
C SER A 39 -9.60 24.34 -16.55
N ILE A 40 -9.39 24.57 -17.83
CA ILE A 40 -9.94 23.71 -18.90
C ILE A 40 -9.24 22.34 -18.88
N LEU A 41 -7.94 22.30 -18.57
CA LEU A 41 -7.17 21.07 -18.39
C LEU A 41 -7.77 20.18 -17.28
N CYS A 42 -8.08 20.77 -16.12
CA CYS A 42 -8.69 20.07 -14.99
C CYS A 42 -10.08 19.51 -15.32
N ILE A 43 -10.91 20.29 -16.04
CA ILE A 43 -12.25 19.86 -16.47
C ILE A 43 -12.15 18.70 -17.47
N LEU A 44 -11.23 18.75 -18.41
CA LEU A 44 -11.01 17.69 -19.40
C LEU A 44 -10.46 16.42 -18.74
N GLN A 45 -9.56 16.53 -17.78
CA GLN A 45 -9.08 15.38 -16.98
C GLN A 45 -10.22 14.75 -16.19
N TYR A 46 -11.12 15.56 -15.61
CA TYR A 46 -12.29 15.08 -14.87
C TYR A 46 -13.30 14.38 -15.78
N LEU A 47 -13.56 14.94 -16.97
CA LEU A 47 -14.45 14.32 -17.98
C LEU A 47 -13.87 13.01 -18.53
N LEU A 48 -12.56 12.93 -18.78
CA LEU A 48 -11.86 11.71 -19.15
C LEU A 48 -11.98 10.65 -18.05
N GLN A 49 -11.89 11.07 -16.79
CA GLN A 49 -12.06 10.20 -15.62
C GLN A 49 -13.51 9.62 -15.56
N ILE A 50 -14.52 10.43 -15.85
CA ILE A 50 -15.94 9.98 -15.89
C ILE A 50 -16.15 8.99 -17.04
N ILE A 51 -15.64 9.27 -18.24
CA ILE A 51 -15.78 8.41 -19.41
C ILE A 51 -15.06 7.07 -19.20
N TYR A 52 -13.90 7.09 -18.57
CA TYR A 52 -13.13 5.89 -18.20
C TYR A 52 -13.86 5.04 -17.15
N CYS A 53 -14.55 5.66 -16.19
CA CYS A 53 -15.32 4.98 -15.15
C CYS A 53 -16.69 4.45 -15.63
N THR A 54 -17.21 4.88 -16.78
CA THR A 54 -18.54 4.50 -17.28
C THR A 54 -18.56 3.29 -18.22
N ASN A 55 -17.51 2.46 -18.20
CA ASN A 55 -17.50 1.15 -18.91
C ASN A 55 -17.74 1.20 -20.44
N ILE A 56 -17.17 2.16 -21.13
CA ILE A 56 -17.08 2.03 -22.60
C ILE A 56 -15.97 1.02 -22.87
N ALA A 57 -16.34 -0.16 -23.37
CA ALA A 57 -15.42 -1.24 -23.71
C ALA A 57 -14.43 -0.76 -24.79
N MET A 58 -13.28 -0.26 -24.38
CA MET A 58 -12.18 0.04 -25.29
C MET A 58 -11.37 -1.23 -25.55
N ASN A 59 -11.01 -1.42 -26.82
CA ASN A 59 -10.20 -2.55 -27.26
C ASN A 59 -8.84 -2.54 -26.52
N THR A 60 -8.54 -3.56 -25.71
CA THR A 60 -7.36 -3.67 -24.86
C THR A 60 -6.02 -3.57 -25.61
N SER A 61 -6.00 -3.84 -26.93
CA SER A 61 -4.81 -3.67 -27.77
C SER A 61 -4.45 -2.18 -27.98
N LEU A 62 -5.44 -1.31 -28.12
CA LEU A 62 -5.25 0.15 -28.28
C LEU A 62 -4.76 0.83 -26.99
N ILE A 63 -5.09 0.27 -25.83
CA ILE A 63 -4.63 0.82 -24.52
C ILE A 63 -3.12 0.63 -24.33
N LYS A 64 -2.54 -0.47 -24.84
CA LYS A 64 -1.08 -0.72 -24.76
C LYS A 64 -0.27 0.25 -25.63
N ASP A 65 -0.81 0.70 -26.74
CA ASP A 65 -0.12 1.60 -27.70
C ASP A 65 -0.25 3.09 -27.32
N LEU A 66 -1.15 3.44 -26.39
CA LEU A 66 -1.45 4.83 -26.03
C LEU A 66 -0.66 5.36 -24.85
N ASP A 67 0.26 4.58 -24.23
CA ASP A 67 1.02 4.97 -23.01
C ASP A 67 0.13 5.65 -21.93
N ILE A 68 -1.10 5.12 -21.75
CA ILE A 68 -2.07 5.62 -20.79
C ILE A 68 -1.50 5.41 -19.39
N LYS A 69 -0.97 6.46 -18.78
CA LYS A 69 -0.56 6.40 -17.36
C LYS A 69 -1.82 6.14 -16.54
N PRO A 70 -1.83 5.12 -15.70
CA PRO A 70 -2.95 4.89 -14.78
C PRO A 70 -3.16 6.13 -13.90
N LEU A 71 -4.36 6.29 -13.36
CA LEU A 71 -4.67 7.33 -12.38
C LEU A 71 -3.56 7.39 -11.31
N PRO A 72 -3.24 8.59 -10.78
CA PRO A 72 -2.19 8.68 -9.76
C PRO A 72 -2.55 7.78 -8.58
N VAL A 73 -1.68 6.82 -8.31
CA VAL A 73 -1.87 5.88 -7.19
C VAL A 73 -1.70 6.64 -5.87
N PRO A 74 -2.69 6.64 -4.97
CA PRO A 74 -2.56 7.26 -3.68
C PRO A 74 -1.46 6.57 -2.87
N LYS A 75 -0.67 7.36 -2.13
CA LYS A 75 0.33 6.80 -1.23
C LYS A 75 -0.37 6.08 -0.06
N PRO A 76 0.25 5.06 0.53
CA PRO A 76 -0.24 4.50 1.79
C PRO A 76 -0.42 5.57 2.87
N ILE A 77 -1.48 5.44 3.68
CA ILE A 77 -1.69 6.33 4.84
C ILE A 77 -0.57 6.12 5.88
N LEU A 78 -0.16 4.89 6.11
CA LEU A 78 0.91 4.56 7.05
C LEU A 78 2.28 4.58 6.37
N LYS A 79 3.31 5.01 7.12
CA LYS A 79 4.70 4.71 6.79
C LYS A 79 4.97 3.27 7.19
N TRP A 80 5.39 2.43 6.25
CA TRP A 80 5.65 1.02 6.53
C TRP A 80 6.95 0.56 5.88
N VAL A 81 7.72 -0.24 6.60
CA VAL A 81 8.99 -0.77 6.11
C VAL A 81 8.70 -1.82 5.03
N GLY A 82 9.48 -1.83 3.97
CA GLY A 82 9.29 -2.78 2.87
C GLY A 82 8.29 -2.33 1.79
N GLY A 83 7.75 -1.11 1.88
CA GLY A 83 6.83 -0.59 0.86
C GLY A 83 7.40 -0.65 -0.56
N LYS A 84 6.63 -1.15 -1.53
CA LYS A 84 7.04 -1.46 -2.90
C LYS A 84 7.01 -0.29 -3.88
N THR A 85 6.93 0.95 -3.39
CA THR A 85 6.72 2.16 -4.20
C THR A 85 7.68 2.29 -5.38
N GLN A 86 8.94 1.83 -5.23
CA GLN A 86 9.96 1.92 -6.30
C GLN A 86 9.74 0.91 -7.44
N ILE A 87 9.03 -0.18 -7.20
CA ILE A 87 8.87 -1.29 -8.15
C ILE A 87 7.40 -1.57 -8.49
N LEU A 88 6.45 -0.76 -7.98
CA LEU A 88 5.01 -1.00 -8.14
C LEU A 88 4.61 -1.27 -9.59
N THR A 89 5.06 -0.44 -10.53
CA THR A 89 4.72 -0.61 -11.95
C THR A 89 5.26 -1.93 -12.52
N LYS A 90 6.50 -2.30 -12.16
CA LYS A 90 7.06 -3.59 -12.61
C LYS A 90 6.32 -4.76 -11.98
N LEU A 91 5.97 -4.64 -10.71
CA LEU A 91 5.28 -5.67 -9.96
C LEU A 91 3.88 -5.92 -10.51
N ILE A 92 3.08 -4.86 -10.71
CA ILE A 92 1.70 -4.99 -11.18
C ILE A 92 1.62 -5.51 -12.63
N ASN A 93 2.63 -5.21 -13.45
CA ASN A 93 2.71 -5.72 -14.82
C ASN A 93 2.95 -7.24 -14.88
N GLU A 94 3.39 -7.85 -13.78
CA GLU A 94 3.50 -9.30 -13.65
C GLU A 94 2.19 -9.94 -13.18
N PHE A 95 1.19 -9.16 -12.76
CA PHE A 95 -0.10 -9.71 -12.33
C PHE A 95 -0.93 -10.19 -13.53
N PRO A 96 -1.74 -11.24 -13.36
CA PRO A 96 -2.73 -11.61 -14.38
C PRO A 96 -3.70 -10.46 -14.63
N THR A 97 -4.12 -10.28 -15.87
CA THR A 97 -5.13 -9.28 -16.22
C THR A 97 -6.55 -9.68 -15.78
N GLU A 98 -6.75 -10.95 -15.44
CA GLU A 98 -8.03 -11.51 -15.01
C GLU A 98 -7.82 -12.57 -13.93
N MET A 99 -8.61 -12.53 -12.85
CA MET A 99 -8.56 -13.46 -11.72
C MET A 99 -9.93 -13.58 -11.04
N ASN A 100 -10.15 -14.67 -10.29
CA ASN A 100 -11.34 -14.83 -9.46
C ASN A 100 -11.21 -13.93 -8.22
N ASN A 101 -10.58 -14.39 -7.15
CA ASN A 101 -10.28 -13.54 -6.00
C ASN A 101 -8.81 -13.06 -6.04
N TYR A 102 -8.56 -11.90 -5.45
CA TYR A 102 -7.22 -11.43 -5.12
C TYR A 102 -6.96 -11.60 -3.62
N ARG A 103 -5.79 -12.13 -3.26
CA ARG A 103 -5.38 -12.31 -1.87
C ARG A 103 -3.99 -11.72 -1.63
N GLU A 104 -3.90 -10.64 -0.87
CA GLU A 104 -2.64 -10.05 -0.38
C GLU A 104 -2.37 -10.54 1.04
N ILE A 105 -1.38 -11.42 1.20
CA ILE A 105 -1.16 -12.16 2.45
C ILE A 105 -0.40 -11.35 3.51
N PHE A 106 0.40 -10.39 3.09
CA PHE A 106 1.19 -9.51 3.93
C PHE A 106 0.93 -8.05 3.51
N LEU A 107 -0.17 -7.46 3.97
CA LEU A 107 -0.65 -6.16 3.52
C LEU A 107 0.35 -5.04 3.79
N GLY A 108 0.94 -5.03 4.99
CA GLY A 108 1.82 -3.96 5.43
C GLY A 108 1.19 -2.57 5.24
N GLY A 109 1.94 -1.66 4.61
CA GLY A 109 1.43 -0.33 4.28
C GLY A 109 0.39 -0.28 3.15
N GLY A 110 0.03 -1.40 2.51
CA GLY A 110 -1.00 -1.48 1.47
C GLY A 110 -0.61 -0.86 0.13
N SER A 111 0.68 -0.67 -0.13
CA SER A 111 1.13 -0.02 -1.37
C SER A 111 0.77 -0.81 -2.64
N VAL A 112 0.80 -2.14 -2.57
CA VAL A 112 0.45 -3.01 -3.71
C VAL A 112 -1.05 -3.08 -3.87
N LEU A 113 -1.80 -3.25 -2.79
CA LEU A 113 -3.26 -3.21 -2.79
C LEU A 113 -3.81 -1.93 -3.43
N LEU A 114 -3.36 -0.75 -2.97
CA LEU A 114 -3.83 0.53 -3.50
C LEU A 114 -3.52 0.67 -5.00
N ASN A 115 -2.35 0.19 -5.44
CA ASN A 115 -2.00 0.20 -6.86
C ASN A 115 -2.90 -0.75 -7.68
N LEU A 116 -3.11 -1.97 -7.18
CA LEU A 116 -4.03 -2.94 -7.80
C LEU A 116 -5.44 -2.35 -7.95
N LEU A 117 -5.97 -1.73 -6.88
CA LEU A 117 -7.31 -1.15 -6.89
C LEU A 117 -7.47 -0.04 -7.94
N VAL A 118 -6.42 0.76 -8.17
CA VAL A 118 -6.40 1.74 -9.26
C VAL A 118 -6.47 1.04 -10.62
N TYR A 119 -5.71 -0.05 -10.83
CA TYR A 119 -5.75 -0.81 -12.09
C TYR A 119 -7.10 -1.50 -12.32
N VAL A 120 -7.74 -1.97 -11.24
CA VAL A 120 -9.11 -2.52 -11.29
C VAL A 120 -10.12 -1.44 -11.64
N LYS A 121 -10.04 -0.28 -10.97
CA LYS A 121 -10.92 0.89 -11.25
C LYS A 121 -10.74 1.40 -12.69
N CYS A 122 -9.53 1.28 -13.24
CA CYS A 122 -9.24 1.60 -14.63
C CYS A 122 -9.64 0.50 -15.63
N GLY A 123 -10.17 -0.64 -15.19
CA GLY A 123 -10.53 -1.76 -16.06
C GLY A 123 -9.35 -2.50 -16.70
N ILE A 124 -8.11 -2.24 -16.25
CA ILE A 124 -6.88 -2.90 -16.75
C ILE A 124 -6.75 -4.30 -16.17
N ILE A 125 -7.11 -4.47 -14.90
CA ILE A 125 -7.19 -5.77 -14.21
C ILE A 125 -8.65 -6.02 -13.85
N LYS A 126 -9.13 -7.23 -14.08
CA LYS A 126 -10.50 -7.66 -13.78
C LYS A 126 -10.49 -8.72 -12.68
N ILE A 127 -11.19 -8.44 -11.60
CA ILE A 127 -11.41 -9.35 -10.48
C ILE A 127 -12.88 -9.69 -10.44
N HIS A 128 -13.22 -10.99 -10.55
CA HIS A 128 -14.61 -11.46 -10.60
C HIS A 128 -15.22 -11.69 -9.22
N GLY A 129 -14.39 -12.05 -8.26
CA GLY A 129 -14.77 -12.33 -6.88
C GLY A 129 -14.38 -11.22 -5.93
N ASN A 130 -13.81 -11.59 -4.81
CA ASN A 130 -13.47 -10.70 -3.71
C ASN A 130 -11.98 -10.29 -3.71
N ILE A 131 -11.71 -9.20 -3.01
CA ILE A 131 -10.35 -8.71 -2.73
C ILE A 131 -10.12 -8.86 -1.23
N TYR A 132 -9.18 -9.73 -0.86
CA TYR A 132 -8.80 -9.99 0.53
C TYR A 132 -7.42 -9.40 0.81
N ALA A 133 -7.29 -8.73 1.96
CA ALA A 133 -6.05 -8.17 2.46
C ALA A 133 -5.80 -8.61 3.89
N TYR A 134 -4.71 -9.35 4.10
CA TYR A 134 -4.36 -9.97 5.37
C TYR A 134 -3.08 -9.36 5.95
N ASP A 135 -3.03 -9.26 7.25
CA ASP A 135 -1.79 -9.01 8.00
C ASP A 135 -1.93 -9.58 9.42
N LEU A 136 -0.83 -9.98 10.02
CA LEU A 136 -0.83 -10.42 11.41
C LEU A 136 -0.92 -9.25 12.40
N ASN A 137 -0.68 -8.02 11.94
CA ASN A 137 -0.71 -6.82 12.76
C ASN A 137 -2.15 -6.30 12.88
N GLU A 138 -2.81 -6.67 13.98
CA GLU A 138 -4.20 -6.29 14.23
C GLU A 138 -4.43 -4.76 14.24
N PRO A 139 -3.59 -3.91 14.90
CA PRO A 139 -3.72 -2.46 14.80
C PRO A 139 -3.62 -1.90 13.38
N LEU A 140 -2.78 -2.47 12.54
CA LEU A 140 -2.67 -2.08 11.13
C LEU A 140 -3.96 -2.40 10.37
N ILE A 141 -4.49 -3.60 10.52
CA ILE A 141 -5.76 -4.02 9.91
C ILE A 141 -6.91 -3.12 10.41
N ASN A 142 -6.91 -2.79 11.70
CA ASN A 142 -7.91 -1.87 12.25
C ASN A 142 -7.87 -0.49 11.59
N VAL A 143 -6.70 0.06 11.32
CA VAL A 143 -6.57 1.34 10.59
C VAL A 143 -7.31 1.27 9.26
N TYR A 144 -7.11 0.23 8.46
CA TYR A 144 -7.81 0.08 7.18
C TYR A 144 -9.33 -0.08 7.35
N LYS A 145 -9.77 -0.86 8.34
CA LYS A 145 -11.20 -1.00 8.66
C LYS A 145 -11.82 0.35 9.07
N MET A 146 -11.12 1.14 9.87
CA MET A 146 -11.61 2.46 10.28
C MET A 146 -11.60 3.47 9.12
N ILE A 147 -10.62 3.42 8.22
CA ILE A 147 -10.64 4.21 6.99
C ILE A 147 -11.84 3.80 6.12
N GLN A 148 -12.16 2.52 6.04
CA GLN A 148 -13.27 2.01 5.22
C GLN A 148 -14.64 2.38 5.79
N SER A 149 -14.83 2.35 7.11
CA SER A 149 -16.15 2.49 7.75
C SER A 149 -16.39 3.84 8.45
N ASN A 150 -15.34 4.50 8.95
CA ASN A 150 -15.45 5.65 9.87
C ASN A 150 -14.41 6.74 9.55
N HIS A 151 -14.10 7.00 8.28
CA HIS A 151 -12.99 7.88 7.89
C HIS A 151 -13.15 9.33 8.37
N ASP A 152 -14.37 9.87 8.43
CA ASP A 152 -14.62 11.23 8.91
C ASP A 152 -14.33 11.34 10.41
N GLU A 153 -14.89 10.44 11.23
CA GLU A 153 -14.62 10.39 12.67
C GLU A 153 -13.12 10.14 12.94
N LEU A 154 -12.50 9.26 12.16
CA LEU A 154 -11.06 9.00 12.24
C LEU A 154 -10.26 10.26 11.97
N TYR A 155 -10.61 11.03 10.93
CA TYR A 155 -9.98 12.31 10.64
C TYR A 155 -10.10 13.29 11.79
N GLU A 156 -11.31 13.45 12.36
CA GLU A 156 -11.55 14.34 13.50
C GLU A 156 -10.71 13.95 14.72
N LYS A 157 -10.66 12.65 15.06
CA LYS A 157 -9.83 12.16 16.17
C LYS A 157 -8.35 12.40 15.95
N ILE A 158 -7.85 12.24 14.72
CA ILE A 158 -6.46 12.57 14.40
C ILE A 158 -6.22 14.08 14.51
N GLN A 159 -7.17 14.92 14.07
CA GLN A 159 -7.07 16.38 14.18
C GLN A 159 -7.03 16.85 15.65
N GLU A 160 -7.79 16.21 16.54
CA GLU A 160 -7.70 16.49 17.99
C GLU A 160 -6.25 16.29 18.49
N LEU A 161 -5.59 15.19 18.11
CA LEU A 161 -4.19 14.91 18.48
C LEU A 161 -3.22 15.91 17.84
N ILE A 162 -3.42 16.27 16.57
CA ILE A 162 -2.60 17.23 15.84
C ILE A 162 -2.69 18.62 16.46
N ASN A 163 -3.89 19.09 16.80
CA ASN A 163 -4.12 20.41 17.38
C ASN A 163 -3.33 20.57 18.70
N ILE A 164 -3.38 19.57 19.58
CA ILE A 164 -2.59 19.59 20.79
C ILE A 164 -1.09 19.54 20.49
N PHE A 165 -0.67 18.65 19.57
CA PHE A 165 0.74 18.50 19.19
C PHE A 165 1.34 19.78 18.60
N GLN A 166 0.55 20.54 17.82
CA GLN A 166 0.99 21.81 17.23
C GLN A 166 1.13 22.94 18.25
N THR A 167 0.31 22.91 19.32
CA THR A 167 0.35 23.92 20.39
C THR A 167 1.37 23.61 21.48
N CYS A 168 2.07 22.44 21.41
CA CYS A 168 3.13 22.11 22.34
C CYS A 168 4.27 23.16 22.29
N GLY A 169 4.76 23.53 23.49
CA GLY A 169 5.85 24.48 23.65
C GLY A 169 7.25 23.92 23.33
N THR A 170 8.26 24.62 23.84
CA THR A 170 9.69 24.25 23.75
C THR A 170 10.29 24.04 25.14
N GLY A 171 9.44 23.59 26.10
CA GLY A 171 9.84 23.39 27.51
C GLY A 171 10.72 22.16 27.73
N GLU A 172 10.94 21.84 28.97
CA GLU A 172 11.83 20.76 29.40
C GLU A 172 11.37 19.38 28.91
N LEU A 173 12.34 18.56 28.51
CA LEU A 173 12.12 17.21 28.06
C LEU A 173 11.79 16.27 29.23
N ASN A 174 10.57 15.72 29.21
CA ASN A 174 10.12 14.65 30.09
C ASN A 174 9.55 13.51 29.28
N ARG A 175 10.26 12.40 29.14
CA ARG A 175 9.79 11.22 28.38
C ARG A 175 8.77 10.35 29.13
N LYS A 176 8.40 10.74 30.35
CA LYS A 176 7.39 10.07 31.19
C LYS A 176 6.45 11.09 31.82
N PRO A 177 5.78 11.94 31.02
CA PRO A 177 4.86 12.93 31.54
C PRO A 177 3.73 12.24 32.31
N SER A 178 3.38 12.79 33.47
CA SER A 178 2.33 12.28 34.36
C SER A 178 0.98 12.97 34.14
N THR A 179 1.02 14.19 33.60
CA THR A 179 -0.16 15.02 33.31
C THR A 179 -0.13 15.53 31.87
N ILE A 180 -1.26 15.98 31.37
CA ILE A 180 -1.38 16.57 30.03
C ILE A 180 -0.63 17.91 29.97
N GLU A 181 -0.54 18.65 31.04
CA GLU A 181 0.24 19.89 31.14
C GLU A 181 1.73 19.63 30.94
N GLU A 182 2.28 18.61 31.62
CA GLU A 182 3.67 18.17 31.38
C GLU A 182 3.88 17.68 29.95
N ALA A 183 2.90 16.98 29.38
CA ALA A 183 2.96 16.51 28.02
C ALA A 183 3.01 17.68 27.01
N LYS A 184 2.27 18.76 27.26
CA LYS A 184 2.23 19.94 26.38
C LYS A 184 3.48 20.83 26.46
N LEU A 185 4.39 20.59 27.38
CA LEU A 185 5.64 21.37 27.49
C LEU A 185 6.48 21.29 26.21
N CYS A 186 6.51 20.13 25.54
CA CYS A 186 7.13 20.02 24.22
C CYS A 186 6.54 18.84 23.40
N LYS A 187 6.75 18.89 22.08
CA LYS A 187 6.23 17.86 21.14
C LYS A 187 6.70 16.43 21.46
N GLU A 188 7.95 16.27 21.93
CA GLU A 188 8.48 14.96 22.30
C GLU A 188 7.78 14.40 23.55
N ASN A 189 7.48 15.24 24.56
CA ASN A 189 6.72 14.83 25.74
C ASN A 189 5.32 14.37 25.34
N TYR A 190 4.63 15.12 24.47
CA TYR A 190 3.30 14.77 24.01
C TYR A 190 3.30 13.45 23.23
N TYR A 191 4.31 13.22 22.38
CA TYR A 191 4.50 11.92 21.71
C TYR A 191 4.59 10.78 22.74
N TYR A 192 5.40 10.91 23.80
CA TYR A 192 5.53 9.86 24.82
C TYR A 192 4.27 9.69 25.65
N TRP A 193 3.51 10.78 25.87
CA TRP A 193 2.18 10.74 26.48
C TRP A 193 1.22 9.89 25.66
N ILE A 194 1.06 10.15 24.37
CA ILE A 194 0.20 9.38 23.49
C ILE A 194 0.67 7.92 23.40
N ARG A 195 1.99 7.67 23.30
CA ARG A 195 2.54 6.32 23.27
C ARG A 195 2.20 5.53 24.55
N LYS A 196 2.29 6.14 25.70
CA LYS A 196 1.91 5.54 26.98
C LYS A 196 0.44 5.14 26.97
N HIS A 197 -0.47 6.08 26.64
CA HIS A 197 -1.90 5.82 26.61
C HIS A 197 -2.27 4.76 25.59
N TYR A 198 -1.66 4.76 24.39
CA TYR A 198 -1.86 3.72 23.39
C TYR A 198 -1.44 2.34 23.92
N ASN A 199 -0.37 2.24 24.65
CA ASN A 199 0.10 0.97 25.22
C ASN A 199 -0.78 0.49 26.40
N GLU A 200 -1.44 1.40 27.11
CA GLU A 200 -2.41 1.10 28.17
C GLU A 200 -3.76 0.63 27.66
N LEU A 201 -4.08 0.89 26.36
CA LEU A 201 -5.30 0.36 25.75
C LEU A 201 -5.26 -1.17 25.69
N ASN A 202 -6.38 -1.81 26.04
CA ASN A 202 -6.57 -3.23 25.77
C ASN A 202 -6.82 -3.46 24.26
N ASN A 203 -6.83 -4.73 23.82
CA ASN A 203 -6.97 -5.04 22.39
C ASN A 203 -8.30 -4.54 21.80
N LYS A 204 -9.41 -4.61 22.57
CA LYS A 204 -10.73 -4.12 22.13
C LYS A 204 -10.68 -2.60 21.85
N ASP A 205 -10.05 -1.83 22.75
CA ASP A 205 -9.96 -0.37 22.62
C ASP A 205 -8.97 0.04 21.51
N LYS A 206 -7.92 -0.75 21.26
CA LYS A 206 -7.03 -0.55 20.10
C LYS A 206 -7.75 -0.74 18.77
N ASN A 207 -8.81 -1.54 18.75
CA ASN A 207 -9.60 -1.83 17.56
C ASN A 207 -10.79 -0.86 17.36
N THR A 208 -10.68 0.36 17.91
CA THR A 208 -11.64 1.45 17.73
C THR A 208 -11.07 2.56 16.84
N VAL A 209 -11.90 3.54 16.48
CA VAL A 209 -11.48 4.77 15.78
C VAL A 209 -10.40 5.50 16.57
N ASN A 210 -10.54 5.61 17.91
CA ASN A 210 -9.56 6.26 18.76
C ASN A 210 -8.21 5.52 18.76
N GLY A 211 -8.22 4.19 18.86
CA GLY A 211 -7.01 3.36 18.75
C GLY A 211 -6.31 3.53 17.40
N ALA A 212 -7.07 3.54 16.29
CA ALA A 212 -6.55 3.79 14.95
C ALA A 212 -5.95 5.21 14.81
N ALA A 213 -6.62 6.23 15.36
CA ALA A 213 -6.13 7.61 15.35
C ALA A 213 -4.79 7.74 16.08
N MET A 214 -4.68 7.17 17.30
CA MET A 214 -3.43 7.14 18.04
C MET A 214 -2.32 6.37 17.29
N PHE A 215 -2.66 5.24 16.66
CA PHE A 215 -1.70 4.46 15.87
C PHE A 215 -1.17 5.24 14.68
N ILE A 216 -2.03 5.91 13.90
CA ILE A 216 -1.63 6.77 12.78
C ILE A 216 -0.74 7.91 13.29
N PHE A 217 -1.12 8.61 14.37
CA PHE A 217 -0.34 9.68 14.96
C PHE A 217 1.06 9.18 15.35
N LEU A 218 1.16 8.06 16.08
CA LEU A 218 2.42 7.47 16.49
C LEU A 218 3.27 7.05 15.29
N ASN A 219 2.69 6.39 14.29
CA ASN A 219 3.39 5.99 13.08
C ASN A 219 3.99 7.18 12.30
N LYS A 220 3.24 8.27 12.20
CA LYS A 220 3.66 9.47 11.45
C LYS A 220 4.70 10.30 12.19
N THR A 221 4.74 10.22 13.53
CA THR A 221 5.63 11.03 14.38
C THR A 221 6.79 10.25 14.99
N CYS A 222 6.77 8.92 14.97
CA CYS A 222 7.88 8.09 15.46
C CYS A 222 9.07 8.05 14.50
N PHE A 223 10.21 7.60 15.02
CA PHE A 223 11.43 7.46 14.24
C PHE A 223 11.23 6.56 13.01
N ARG A 224 11.38 7.15 11.82
CA ARG A 224 11.27 6.51 10.49
C ARG A 224 9.94 5.79 10.19
N GLY A 225 8.89 5.99 10.97
CA GLY A 225 7.63 5.26 10.79
C GLY A 225 7.76 3.75 11.05
N VAL A 226 8.76 3.33 11.83
CA VAL A 226 8.97 1.92 12.16
C VAL A 226 7.88 1.46 13.13
N PHE A 227 7.38 0.25 12.93
CA PHE A 227 6.55 -0.44 13.93
C PHE A 227 7.41 -1.46 14.68
N ARG A 228 7.43 -1.36 16.00
CA ARG A 228 8.16 -2.29 16.86
C ARG A 228 7.46 -2.43 18.21
N ILE A 229 7.20 -3.68 18.59
CA ILE A 229 6.65 -4.05 19.89
C ILE A 229 7.78 -4.61 20.77
N GLY A 230 7.84 -4.16 22.02
CA GLY A 230 8.68 -4.71 23.05
C GLY A 230 7.82 -5.22 24.21
N PRO A 231 8.42 -5.64 25.34
CA PRO A 231 7.69 -6.21 26.48
C PRO A 231 6.58 -5.30 27.03
N ASN A 232 6.72 -3.98 26.86
CA ASN A 232 5.77 -2.98 27.35
C ASN A 232 4.96 -2.33 26.19
N GLY A 233 4.78 -3.03 25.07
CA GLY A 233 4.03 -2.54 23.92
C GLY A 233 4.87 -1.78 22.89
N PHE A 234 4.25 -0.85 22.14
CA PHE A 234 4.92 -0.05 21.11
C PHE A 234 6.05 0.81 21.73
N ASN A 235 7.27 0.64 21.21
CA ASN A 235 8.47 1.18 21.87
C ASN A 235 9.40 2.01 20.97
N VAL A 236 8.93 2.45 19.80
CA VAL A 236 9.71 3.31 18.90
C VAL A 236 9.85 4.72 19.50
N PRO A 237 11.02 5.37 19.42
CA PRO A 237 11.21 6.73 19.93
C PRO A 237 10.58 7.78 19.00
N TYR A 238 10.48 9.01 19.49
CA TYR A 238 10.06 10.17 18.70
C TYR A 238 11.00 10.42 17.51
N GLY A 239 10.44 10.85 16.36
CA GLY A 239 11.16 10.94 15.10
C GLY A 239 11.82 12.29 14.81
N HIS A 240 11.56 13.34 15.59
CA HIS A 240 12.09 14.71 15.42
C HIS A 240 11.87 15.31 14.02
N TYR A 241 10.73 15.03 13.40
CA TYR A 241 10.38 15.61 12.09
C TYR A 241 9.99 17.09 12.22
N ASN A 242 10.49 17.91 11.29
CA ASN A 242 10.00 19.27 11.12
C ASN A 242 8.63 19.24 10.45
N ASN A 243 7.57 19.59 11.21
CA ASN A 243 6.19 19.70 10.74
C ASN A 243 5.72 18.50 9.89
N PRO A 244 5.65 17.28 10.44
CA PRO A 244 5.23 16.10 9.69
C PRO A 244 3.76 16.23 9.27
N GLU A 245 3.46 15.94 8.00
CA GLU A 245 2.08 15.72 7.58
C GLU A 245 1.59 14.39 8.18
N ILE A 246 0.70 14.48 9.18
CA ILE A 246 0.18 13.31 9.88
C ILE A 246 -0.98 12.72 9.08
N ILE A 247 -1.93 13.57 8.67
CA ILE A 247 -3.07 13.18 7.84
C ILE A 247 -3.49 14.34 6.94
N ASN A 248 -3.98 14.01 5.74
CA ASN A 248 -4.58 14.93 4.80
C ASN A 248 -5.98 14.43 4.46
N LYS A 249 -7.01 15.30 4.57
CA LYS A 249 -8.42 14.90 4.39
C LYS A 249 -8.68 14.37 2.99
N SER A 250 -8.31 15.11 1.95
CA SER A 250 -8.54 14.70 0.56
C SER A 250 -7.85 13.39 0.22
N HIS A 251 -6.63 13.17 0.76
CA HIS A 251 -5.93 11.91 0.59
C HIS A 251 -6.64 10.75 1.33
N LEU A 252 -7.13 11.00 2.55
CA LEU A 252 -7.88 10.01 3.32
C LEU A 252 -9.18 9.63 2.59
N ASP A 253 -9.91 10.62 2.05
CA ASP A 253 -11.13 10.40 1.27
C ASP A 253 -10.85 9.56 0.02
N THR A 254 -9.76 9.88 -0.70
CA THR A 254 -9.33 9.10 -1.88
C THR A 254 -9.06 7.64 -1.53
N VAL A 255 -8.36 7.39 -0.41
CA VAL A 255 -8.08 6.02 0.04
C VAL A 255 -9.36 5.33 0.51
N HIS A 256 -10.23 6.04 1.26
CA HIS A 256 -11.53 5.54 1.68
C HIS A 256 -12.37 5.04 0.50
N GLU A 257 -12.53 5.88 -0.53
CA GLU A 257 -13.28 5.51 -1.74
C GLU A 257 -12.66 4.29 -2.47
N LEU A 258 -11.33 4.26 -2.51
CA LEU A 258 -10.61 3.24 -3.27
C LEU A 258 -10.71 1.84 -2.63
N ILE A 259 -10.70 1.76 -1.29
CA ILE A 259 -10.68 0.49 -0.56
C ILE A 259 -12.07 -0.08 -0.26
N GLN A 260 -13.15 0.53 -0.77
CA GLN A 260 -14.48 -0.01 -0.60
C GLN A 260 -14.60 -1.41 -1.21
N GLY A 261 -15.26 -2.34 -0.51
CA GLY A 261 -15.39 -3.73 -0.93
C GLY A 261 -14.18 -4.63 -0.65
N VAL A 262 -13.05 -4.08 -0.19
CA VAL A 262 -11.90 -4.91 0.26
C VAL A 262 -12.23 -5.55 1.61
N ILE A 263 -11.90 -6.83 1.76
CA ILE A 263 -12.07 -7.59 3.00
C ILE A 263 -10.73 -7.59 3.75
N PHE A 264 -10.65 -6.81 4.83
CA PHE A 264 -9.47 -6.72 5.69
C PHE A 264 -9.58 -7.68 6.87
N GLU A 265 -8.61 -8.58 7.03
CA GLU A 265 -8.61 -9.56 8.11
C GLU A 265 -7.24 -9.66 8.81
N CYS A 266 -7.28 -9.67 10.15
CA CYS A 266 -6.10 -10.02 10.95
C CYS A 266 -5.96 -11.55 10.94
N CYS A 267 -5.00 -12.05 10.16
CA CYS A 267 -4.86 -13.48 9.91
C CYS A 267 -3.39 -13.87 9.73
N ASP A 268 -3.01 -15.03 10.26
CA ASP A 268 -1.71 -15.64 10.00
C ASP A 268 -1.65 -16.19 8.57
N PHE A 269 -0.46 -16.15 7.96
CA PHE A 269 -0.25 -16.61 6.59
C PHE A 269 -0.58 -18.09 6.38
N ASN A 270 -0.42 -18.96 7.41
CA ASN A 270 -0.80 -20.36 7.29
C ASN A 270 -2.32 -20.50 7.14
N ALA A 271 -3.10 -19.75 7.93
CA ALA A 271 -4.55 -19.81 7.85
C ALA A 271 -5.05 -19.20 6.52
N SER A 272 -4.54 -18.02 6.12
CA SER A 272 -4.97 -17.37 4.89
C SER A 272 -4.59 -18.12 3.61
N LEU A 273 -3.46 -18.85 3.59
CA LEU A 273 -3.07 -19.64 2.42
C LEU A 273 -3.83 -20.98 2.31
N ASN A 274 -4.31 -21.55 3.42
CA ASN A 274 -5.08 -22.79 3.41
C ASN A 274 -6.51 -22.62 2.84
N ILE A 275 -7.04 -21.40 2.78
CA ILE A 275 -8.37 -21.08 2.24
C ILE A 275 -8.34 -20.53 0.81
N VAL A 276 -7.20 -20.61 0.12
CA VAL A 276 -7.06 -20.19 -1.28
C VAL A 276 -7.84 -21.14 -2.18
N GLU A 277 -8.71 -20.58 -3.02
CA GLU A 277 -9.60 -21.30 -3.93
C GLU A 277 -9.01 -21.46 -5.33
N GLU A 278 -9.71 -22.18 -6.19
CA GLU A 278 -9.35 -22.33 -7.60
C GLU A 278 -9.50 -20.98 -8.32
N ASN A 279 -8.55 -20.65 -9.21
CA ASN A 279 -8.49 -19.37 -9.94
C ASN A 279 -8.28 -18.12 -9.07
N ASP A 280 -8.00 -18.27 -7.78
CA ASP A 280 -7.50 -17.18 -6.96
C ASP A 280 -6.08 -16.78 -7.39
N TYR A 281 -5.78 -15.50 -7.19
CA TYR A 281 -4.43 -14.98 -7.36
C TYR A 281 -3.88 -14.51 -6.00
N VAL A 282 -2.69 -15.01 -5.65
CA VAL A 282 -2.07 -14.76 -4.35
C VAL A 282 -0.82 -13.91 -4.51
N TYR A 283 -0.78 -12.75 -3.83
CA TYR A 283 0.40 -11.93 -3.70
C TYR A 283 1.01 -12.06 -2.30
N LEU A 284 2.34 -12.28 -2.26
CA LEU A 284 3.10 -12.51 -1.04
C LEU A 284 4.29 -11.54 -0.96
N ASP A 285 4.33 -10.76 0.13
CA ASP A 285 5.43 -9.86 0.46
C ASP A 285 5.83 -10.02 1.94
N PRO A 286 6.35 -11.20 2.31
CA PRO A 286 6.73 -11.49 3.69
C PRO A 286 7.92 -10.63 4.12
N PRO A 287 8.21 -10.54 5.44
CA PRO A 287 9.51 -10.08 5.89
C PRO A 287 10.62 -10.84 5.14
N TYR A 288 11.57 -10.10 4.56
CA TYR A 288 12.56 -10.70 3.66
C TYR A 288 13.53 -11.62 4.37
N ALA A 289 13.90 -12.70 3.69
CA ALA A 289 14.94 -13.59 4.14
C ALA A 289 16.28 -12.85 4.27
N PRO A 290 16.99 -13.00 5.40
CA PRO A 290 18.26 -12.32 5.64
C PRO A 290 19.38 -12.90 4.81
N GLU A 291 20.38 -12.06 4.52
CA GLU A 291 21.61 -12.48 3.83
C GLU A 291 22.46 -13.44 4.69
N ASN A 292 22.34 -13.34 6.04
CA ASN A 292 23.07 -14.15 7.01
C ASN A 292 22.11 -14.68 8.10
N ASP A 293 22.34 -15.87 8.56
CA ASP A 293 21.54 -16.59 9.57
C ASP A 293 21.36 -15.85 10.92
N LYS A 294 22.16 -14.82 11.18
CA LYS A 294 22.14 -14.01 12.41
C LYS A 294 21.25 -12.76 12.33
N SER A 295 20.61 -12.49 11.20
CA SER A 295 19.95 -11.20 10.92
C SER A 295 18.44 -11.31 10.70
N PHE A 296 17.75 -12.24 11.35
CA PHE A 296 16.30 -12.37 11.23
C PHE A 296 15.57 -11.13 11.80
N VAL A 297 14.63 -10.59 11.01
CA VAL A 297 14.02 -9.27 11.28
C VAL A 297 12.84 -9.39 12.22
N GLY A 298 12.84 -8.61 13.30
CA GLY A 298 11.78 -8.57 14.29
C GLY A 298 10.63 -7.62 13.93
N TYR A 299 9.72 -8.02 13.04
CA TYR A 299 8.46 -7.29 12.80
C TYR A 299 7.35 -7.62 13.80
N THR A 300 7.49 -8.73 14.53
CA THR A 300 6.66 -9.15 15.65
C THR A 300 7.56 -9.36 16.87
N GLU A 301 6.98 -9.57 18.05
CA GLU A 301 7.74 -9.86 19.29
C GLU A 301 8.71 -11.02 19.12
N LYS A 302 8.36 -12.01 18.29
CA LYS A 302 9.18 -13.21 17.97
C LYS A 302 9.92 -13.12 16.63
N GLY A 303 9.72 -12.04 15.83
CA GLY A 303 10.28 -11.91 14.48
C GLY A 303 9.70 -12.90 13.46
N PHE A 304 10.21 -12.85 12.21
CA PHE A 304 9.93 -13.83 11.16
C PHE A 304 11.15 -14.73 11.02
N THR A 305 11.05 -15.96 11.59
CA THR A 305 12.18 -16.88 11.75
C THR A 305 12.45 -17.71 10.49
N LEU A 306 13.55 -18.47 10.46
CA LEU A 306 13.83 -19.43 9.39
C LEU A 306 12.70 -20.46 9.24
N GLU A 307 12.14 -20.94 10.34
CA GLU A 307 11.02 -21.88 10.32
C GLU A 307 9.78 -21.28 9.66
N HIS A 308 9.49 -20.00 9.91
CA HIS A 308 8.42 -19.28 9.21
C HIS A 308 8.67 -19.20 7.70
N HIS A 309 9.90 -18.92 7.27
CA HIS A 309 10.26 -18.90 5.84
C HIS A 309 10.06 -20.27 5.20
N ILE A 310 10.55 -21.33 5.83
CA ILE A 310 10.40 -22.71 5.32
C ILE A 310 8.92 -23.13 5.29
N SER A 311 8.16 -22.83 6.35
CA SER A 311 6.72 -23.08 6.37
C SER A 311 5.99 -22.37 5.23
N LEU A 312 6.28 -21.08 5.02
CA LEU A 312 5.73 -20.31 3.91
C LEU A 312 6.09 -20.90 2.54
N PHE A 313 7.36 -21.26 2.32
CA PHE A 313 7.80 -21.85 1.05
C PHE A 313 7.13 -23.21 0.79
N ASN A 314 6.94 -24.04 1.80
CA ASN A 314 6.20 -25.28 1.67
C ASN A 314 4.74 -25.07 1.29
N LEU A 315 4.08 -24.02 1.81
CA LEU A 315 2.72 -23.67 1.43
C LEU A 315 2.67 -23.14 -0.03
N ILE A 316 3.66 -22.36 -0.45
CA ILE A 316 3.78 -21.89 -1.83
C ILE A 316 3.95 -23.08 -2.80
N HIS A 317 4.77 -24.07 -2.45
CA HIS A 317 4.90 -25.29 -3.25
C HIS A 317 3.58 -26.04 -3.37
N LYS A 318 2.82 -26.19 -2.27
CA LYS A 318 1.48 -26.81 -2.29
C LYS A 318 0.50 -26.04 -3.20
N LEU A 319 0.50 -24.71 -3.13
CA LEU A 319 -0.33 -23.87 -4.04
C LEU A 319 0.06 -24.12 -5.50
N THR A 320 1.36 -24.16 -5.78
CA THR A 320 1.89 -24.40 -7.14
C THR A 320 1.50 -25.78 -7.65
N ASP A 321 1.62 -26.82 -6.82
CA ASP A 321 1.21 -28.19 -7.17
C ASP A 321 -0.30 -28.33 -7.39
N SER A 322 -1.09 -27.42 -6.77
CA SER A 322 -2.54 -27.30 -6.98
C SER A 322 -2.91 -26.30 -8.08
N SER A 323 -1.96 -25.89 -8.93
CA SER A 323 -2.16 -24.98 -10.06
C SER A 323 -2.71 -23.59 -9.69
N LYS A 324 -2.57 -23.17 -8.43
CA LYS A 324 -3.00 -21.85 -7.94
C LYS A 324 -1.91 -20.82 -8.24
N LYS A 325 -2.30 -19.70 -8.85
CA LYS A 325 -1.34 -18.66 -9.27
C LYS A 325 -0.88 -17.83 -8.10
N MET A 326 0.44 -17.64 -7.99
CA MET A 326 1.02 -16.77 -6.96
C MET A 326 2.19 -15.94 -7.48
N LEU A 327 2.46 -14.83 -6.80
CA LEU A 327 3.65 -14.01 -6.96
C LEU A 327 4.24 -13.68 -5.59
N LEU A 328 5.51 -13.99 -5.42
CA LEU A 328 6.30 -13.74 -4.21
C LEU A 328 7.35 -12.66 -4.46
N SER A 329 7.39 -11.64 -3.62
CA SER A 329 8.52 -10.71 -3.50
C SER A 329 9.43 -11.14 -2.37
N ASN A 330 10.76 -11.18 -2.59
CA ASN A 330 11.72 -11.49 -1.52
C ASN A 330 13.14 -10.95 -1.86
N ALA A 331 14.08 -11.10 -0.93
CA ALA A 331 15.50 -10.81 -1.16
C ALA A 331 16.14 -11.85 -2.10
N ASP A 332 17.12 -11.40 -2.91
CA ASP A 332 17.92 -12.25 -3.78
C ASP A 332 19.02 -12.98 -2.98
N VAL A 333 18.61 -13.87 -2.07
CA VAL A 333 19.50 -14.61 -1.17
C VAL A 333 19.48 -16.12 -1.44
N LYS A 334 20.50 -16.83 -0.96
CA LYS A 334 20.68 -18.27 -1.19
C LYS A 334 19.45 -19.08 -0.74
N LEU A 335 18.90 -18.79 0.44
CA LEU A 335 17.72 -19.49 0.97
C LEU A 335 16.53 -19.42 0.00
N VAL A 336 16.25 -18.27 -0.58
CA VAL A 336 15.14 -18.07 -1.53
C VAL A 336 15.44 -18.80 -2.85
N LYS A 337 16.64 -18.59 -3.42
CA LYS A 337 17.04 -19.23 -4.68
C LYS A 337 16.99 -20.75 -4.61
N ASP A 338 17.46 -21.32 -3.51
CA ASP A 338 17.52 -22.76 -3.34
C ASP A 338 16.14 -23.42 -3.28
N ASN A 339 15.15 -22.72 -2.76
CA ASN A 339 13.77 -23.21 -2.68
C ASN A 339 12.99 -23.05 -4.00
N PHE A 340 13.35 -22.09 -4.87
CA PHE A 340 12.58 -21.79 -6.09
C PHE A 340 13.37 -22.03 -7.39
N LYS A 341 14.23 -23.05 -7.41
CA LYS A 341 15.05 -23.44 -8.59
C LYS A 341 14.29 -24.17 -9.68
N SER A 342 13.15 -24.78 -9.34
CA SER A 342 12.38 -25.63 -10.25
C SER A 342 11.87 -24.83 -11.45
N GLU A 343 11.74 -25.50 -12.61
CA GLU A 343 11.12 -24.94 -13.82
C GLU A 343 9.67 -24.50 -13.65
N LYS A 344 9.04 -24.91 -12.54
CA LYS A 344 7.69 -24.44 -12.13
C LYS A 344 7.68 -22.94 -11.77
N TYR A 345 8.86 -22.33 -11.56
CA TYR A 345 8.97 -20.93 -11.11
C TYR A 345 9.74 -20.09 -12.11
N SER A 346 9.22 -18.92 -12.40
CA SER A 346 9.92 -17.85 -13.13
C SER A 346 10.41 -16.80 -12.14
N THR A 347 11.69 -16.42 -12.23
CA THR A 347 12.33 -15.47 -11.30
C THR A 347 12.83 -14.24 -12.05
N ILE A 348 12.42 -13.05 -11.61
CA ILE A 348 12.86 -11.76 -12.12
C ILE A 348 13.66 -11.05 -11.04
N SER A 349 14.94 -10.74 -11.32
CA SER A 349 15.79 -9.97 -10.39
C SER A 349 15.60 -8.46 -10.62
N ILE A 350 15.44 -7.71 -9.52
CA ILE A 350 15.27 -6.26 -9.52
C ILE A 350 16.29 -5.62 -8.59
N LEU A 351 16.85 -4.49 -9.00
CA LEU A 351 17.76 -3.72 -8.18
C LEU A 351 17.01 -2.57 -7.51
N CYS A 352 16.89 -2.60 -6.18
CA CYS A 352 16.17 -1.61 -5.38
C CYS A 352 17.12 -0.79 -4.50
N LYS A 353 16.79 0.49 -4.24
CA LYS A 353 17.50 1.29 -3.23
C LYS A 353 17.07 0.85 -1.83
N ARG A 354 18.01 0.64 -0.90
CA ARG A 354 17.72 0.32 0.51
C ARG A 354 17.31 1.59 1.26
N SER A 355 16.03 1.75 1.56
CA SER A 355 15.48 2.93 2.24
C SER A 355 15.95 3.13 3.69
N ILE A 356 16.57 2.14 4.34
CA ILE A 356 16.84 2.11 5.80
C ILE A 356 18.33 2.11 6.15
N ASN A 357 19.23 2.03 5.17
CA ASN A 357 20.65 2.01 5.48
C ASN A 357 21.18 3.44 5.77
N SER A 358 21.27 3.80 7.06
CA SER A 358 21.78 5.13 7.49
C SER A 358 23.28 5.33 7.23
N LYS A 359 24.04 4.24 7.10
CA LYS A 359 25.49 4.29 6.85
C LYS A 359 25.83 4.39 5.37
N ASN A 360 24.94 3.93 4.50
CA ASN A 360 25.12 4.02 3.04
C ASN A 360 23.73 4.20 2.36
N PRO A 361 23.26 5.46 2.19
CA PRO A 361 21.96 5.76 1.58
C PRO A 361 21.81 5.30 0.13
N GLU A 362 22.92 5.16 -0.60
CA GLU A 362 22.95 4.70 -2.01
C GLU A 362 23.07 3.16 -2.14
N ALA A 363 23.10 2.45 -1.01
CA ALA A 363 23.18 0.99 -1.04
C ALA A 363 21.98 0.40 -1.78
N LYS A 364 22.27 -0.39 -2.81
CA LYS A 364 21.27 -1.13 -3.57
C LYS A 364 21.17 -2.55 -3.03
N ALA A 365 19.97 -3.08 -2.94
CA ALA A 365 19.72 -4.49 -2.66
C ALA A 365 19.13 -5.15 -3.91
N LYS A 366 19.51 -6.39 -4.14
CA LYS A 366 18.85 -7.21 -5.14
C LYS A 366 17.62 -7.84 -4.51
N GLU A 367 16.48 -7.66 -5.15
CA GLU A 367 15.22 -8.30 -4.81
C GLU A 367 14.82 -9.23 -5.95
N VAL A 368 14.01 -10.22 -5.66
CA VAL A 368 13.45 -11.14 -6.65
C VAL A 368 11.94 -11.12 -6.62
N ILE A 369 11.34 -11.18 -7.79
CA ILE A 369 9.93 -11.50 -7.99
C ILE A 369 9.88 -12.92 -8.53
N ILE A 370 9.18 -13.81 -7.86
CA ILE A 370 9.03 -15.21 -8.20
C ILE A 370 7.56 -15.49 -8.45
N LYS A 371 7.25 -16.08 -9.61
CA LYS A 371 5.89 -16.47 -9.98
C LYS A 371 5.87 -17.90 -10.54
N ASN A 372 4.70 -18.56 -10.46
CA ASN A 372 4.50 -19.95 -10.89
C ASN A 372 3.57 -20.09 -12.11
N TYR A 373 3.45 -19.03 -12.92
CA TYR A 373 2.61 -19.01 -14.14
C TYR A 373 3.32 -18.28 -15.27
#